data_a277d9bf08477a6cb3713b25f321fe61
#
_entry.id   a277d9bf08477a6cb3713b25f321fe61
#
_cell.length_a   1.000
_cell.length_b   1.000
_cell.length_c   1.000
_cell.angle_alpha   90.00
_cell.angle_beta   90.00
_cell.angle_gamma   90.00
#
_symmetry.space_group_name_H-M   'P 1'
#
loop_
_entity.id
_entity.type
_entity.pdbx_description
1 polymer ?
#
loop_
_entity_poly.entity_id
_entity_poly.type
_entity_poly.pdbx_seq_one_letter_code
_entity_poly.pdbx_strand_id
1 'polypeptide(L)'
;MRRAARLPVLSRKNNGMKILEALAQFIERLKRLRIVQLFTIYLRYLIASAFVFASVPKILGERFTQIPVSNPVGFYFEAMYQTGFYWNFLGWGQMVAALLLMTQRFATLGALLFYPIIVNVWLVTWSIGFKGTPTVTFLMFLGTTYLLVWEYRRLVPLLQRESRAQFPPSDFDDTFMRKPVWVWLGVFLTACVLALPMDFKRSLWYVSLGFFTALGVLVYHLVKKAKPKA
;
A
#
# COMPACT_ATOMS: atom_id res chain seq x y z
N MET A 1 22.82 -52.24 24.98
CA MET A 1 21.59 -51.49 25.24
C MET A 1 21.94 -50.02 25.39
N ARG A 2 21.79 -49.18 24.36
CA ARG A 2 21.88 -47.72 24.44
C ARG A 2 20.59 -47.15 23.87
N ARG A 3 19.67 -46.69 24.74
CA ARG A 3 18.50 -45.88 24.37
C ARG A 3 18.98 -44.48 23.99
N ALA A 4 18.95 -44.17 22.72
CA ALA A 4 19.18 -42.84 22.24
C ALA A 4 18.01 -41.94 22.66
N ALA A 5 18.32 -40.95 23.49
CA ALA A 5 17.38 -39.90 23.88
C ALA A 5 17.07 -39.03 22.66
N ARG A 6 15.91 -39.26 22.00
CA ARG A 6 15.33 -38.35 21.01
C ARG A 6 14.45 -37.37 21.74
N LEU A 7 14.91 -36.18 22.03
CA LEU A 7 14.19 -35.06 22.59
C LEU A 7 14.91 -33.75 22.22
N PRO A 8 14.34 -32.66 22.03
CA PRO A 8 12.98 -32.09 21.95
C PRO A 8 12.74 -31.15 20.74
N VAL A 9 13.25 -31.49 19.56
CA VAL A 9 13.16 -30.62 18.36
C VAL A 9 11.71 -30.46 17.87
N LEU A 10 10.86 -31.46 18.14
CA LEU A 10 9.46 -31.45 17.70
C LEU A 10 8.56 -30.49 18.48
N SER A 11 8.86 -30.25 19.75
CA SER A 11 8.04 -29.37 20.61
C SER A 11 8.15 -27.88 20.23
N ARG A 12 9.35 -27.43 19.89
CA ARG A 12 9.59 -26.02 19.50
C ARG A 12 8.97 -25.66 18.15
N LYS A 13 8.95 -26.64 17.22
CA LYS A 13 8.31 -26.49 15.90
C LYS A 13 6.79 -26.38 15.99
N ASN A 14 6.16 -27.10 16.93
CA ASN A 14 4.73 -27.04 17.17
C ASN A 14 4.25 -25.69 17.74
N ASN A 15 5.01 -25.06 18.62
CA ASN A 15 4.61 -23.78 19.19
C ASN A 15 4.63 -22.63 18.16
N GLY A 16 5.65 -22.57 17.32
CA GLY A 16 5.71 -21.58 16.24
C GLY A 16 4.56 -21.71 15.22
N MET A 17 4.18 -22.95 14.86
CA MET A 17 3.04 -23.19 13.98
C MET A 17 1.72 -22.77 14.62
N LYS A 18 1.50 -23.07 15.89
CA LYS A 18 0.27 -22.65 16.63
C LYS A 18 0.12 -21.13 16.69
N ILE A 19 1.21 -20.40 16.90
CA ILE A 19 1.21 -18.93 16.91
C ILE A 19 0.85 -18.41 15.52
N LEU A 20 1.46 -18.97 14.45
CA LEU A 20 1.17 -18.57 13.09
C LEU A 20 -0.28 -18.84 12.69
N GLU A 21 -0.83 -19.97 13.07
CA GLU A 21 -2.24 -20.33 12.87
C GLU A 21 -3.17 -19.39 13.62
N ALA A 22 -2.86 -19.06 14.88
CA ALA A 22 -3.65 -18.12 15.67
C ALA A 22 -3.65 -16.71 15.06
N LEU A 23 -2.49 -16.22 14.59
CA LEU A 23 -2.37 -14.95 13.87
C LEU A 23 -3.15 -14.97 12.57
N ALA A 24 -3.05 -16.06 11.79
CA ALA A 24 -3.80 -16.22 10.56
C ALA A 24 -5.31 -16.17 10.81
N GLN A 25 -5.81 -16.87 11.83
CA GLN A 25 -7.22 -16.85 12.22
C GLN A 25 -7.68 -15.46 12.67
N PHE A 26 -6.85 -14.74 13.43
CA PHE A 26 -7.14 -13.37 13.85
C PHE A 26 -7.26 -12.43 12.63
N ILE A 27 -6.32 -12.49 11.70
CA ILE A 27 -6.36 -11.69 10.45
C ILE A 27 -7.63 -12.02 9.65
N GLU A 28 -7.99 -13.30 9.51
CA GLU A 28 -9.21 -13.69 8.78
C GLU A 28 -10.49 -13.19 9.47
N ARG A 29 -10.55 -13.14 10.79
CA ARG A 29 -11.67 -12.51 11.52
C ARG A 29 -11.76 -11.01 11.21
N LEU A 30 -10.63 -10.29 11.23
CA LEU A 30 -10.59 -8.86 10.88
C LEU A 30 -11.05 -8.61 9.45
N LYS A 31 -10.66 -9.46 8.49
CA LYS A 31 -11.06 -9.34 7.08
C LYS A 31 -12.58 -9.45 6.87
N ARG A 32 -13.31 -10.14 7.73
CA ARG A 32 -14.77 -10.22 7.66
C ARG A 32 -15.48 -8.90 8.02
N LEU A 33 -14.80 -8.01 8.75
CA LEU A 33 -15.36 -6.72 9.14
C LEU A 33 -15.38 -5.76 7.95
N ARG A 34 -16.57 -5.30 7.55
CA ARG A 34 -16.73 -4.35 6.43
C ARG A 34 -15.94 -3.07 6.60
N ILE A 35 -15.84 -2.56 7.84
CA ILE A 35 -15.06 -1.36 8.12
C ILE A 35 -13.57 -1.55 7.82
N VAL A 36 -13.02 -2.73 8.12
CA VAL A 36 -11.61 -3.06 7.85
C VAL A 36 -11.37 -3.24 6.35
N GLN A 37 -12.32 -3.85 5.62
CA GLN A 37 -12.26 -3.95 4.15
C GLN A 37 -12.23 -2.55 3.51
N LEU A 38 -13.08 -1.66 3.98
CA LEU A 38 -13.15 -0.28 3.50
C LEU A 38 -11.88 0.49 3.84
N PHE A 39 -11.39 0.38 5.07
CA PHE A 39 -10.10 0.95 5.46
C PHE A 39 -8.99 0.49 4.50
N THR A 40 -8.94 -0.81 4.19
CA THR A 40 -7.95 -1.37 3.26
C THR A 40 -8.07 -0.77 1.86
N ILE A 41 -9.30 -0.62 1.33
CA ILE A 41 -9.55 0.00 0.02
C ILE A 41 -9.07 1.46 0.02
N TYR A 42 -9.45 2.23 1.05
CA TYR A 42 -9.06 3.64 1.15
C TYR A 42 -7.57 3.83 1.35
N LEU A 43 -6.94 2.97 2.16
CA LEU A 43 -5.50 3.00 2.35
C LEU A 43 -4.75 2.78 1.02
N ARG A 44 -5.23 1.87 0.17
CA ARG A 44 -4.68 1.68 -1.18
C ARG A 44 -4.76 2.94 -2.01
N TYR A 45 -5.92 3.61 -2.02
CA TYR A 45 -6.09 4.86 -2.75
C TYR A 45 -5.26 5.99 -2.18
N LEU A 46 -5.18 6.13 -0.87
CA LEU A 46 -4.40 7.17 -0.22
C LEU A 46 -2.91 7.08 -0.60
N ILE A 47 -2.33 5.88 -0.45
CA ILE A 47 -0.95 5.62 -0.82
C ILE A 47 -0.74 5.84 -2.31
N ALA A 48 -1.60 5.27 -3.15
CA ALA A 48 -1.48 5.36 -4.60
C ALA A 48 -1.60 6.79 -5.11
N SER A 49 -2.56 7.59 -4.62
CA SER A 49 -2.76 8.99 -5.04
C SER A 49 -1.54 9.85 -4.72
N ALA A 50 -0.93 9.67 -3.55
CA ALA A 50 0.29 10.39 -3.19
C ALA A 50 1.44 10.09 -4.16
N PHE A 51 1.54 8.82 -4.62
CA PHE A 51 2.60 8.42 -5.56
C PHE A 51 2.30 8.74 -7.02
N VAL A 52 1.04 8.76 -7.45
CA VAL A 52 0.66 9.33 -8.75
C VAL A 52 1.15 10.77 -8.83
N PHE A 53 0.84 11.58 -7.79
CA PHE A 53 1.32 12.95 -7.71
C PHE A 53 2.85 13.06 -7.75
N ALA A 54 3.55 12.27 -6.93
CA ALA A 54 5.01 12.31 -6.83
C ALA A 54 5.73 11.77 -8.09
N SER A 55 5.07 10.97 -8.92
CA SER A 55 5.64 10.38 -10.13
C SER A 55 5.61 11.30 -11.34
N VAL A 56 4.58 12.17 -11.45
CA VAL A 56 4.36 13.03 -12.63
C VAL A 56 5.57 13.91 -12.97
N PRO A 57 6.16 14.71 -12.06
CA PRO A 57 7.34 15.52 -12.38
C PRO A 57 8.50 14.67 -12.89
N LYS A 58 8.69 13.48 -12.32
CA LYS A 58 9.77 12.58 -12.69
C LYS A 58 9.58 12.03 -14.10
N ILE A 59 8.34 11.66 -14.47
CA ILE A 59 7.99 11.17 -15.81
C ILE A 59 8.15 12.28 -16.85
N LEU A 60 7.80 13.51 -16.53
CA LEU A 60 7.94 14.67 -17.39
C LEU A 60 9.38 15.18 -17.50
N GLY A 61 10.32 14.64 -16.72
CA GLY A 61 11.70 15.12 -16.69
C GLY A 61 11.81 16.51 -16.02
N GLU A 62 10.97 16.75 -15.01
CA GLU A 62 10.96 18.02 -14.27
C GLU A 62 11.56 17.85 -12.87
N ARG A 63 11.97 18.98 -12.25
CA ARG A 63 12.45 19.01 -10.88
C ARG A 63 11.31 18.75 -9.90
N PHE A 64 11.54 17.85 -8.94
CA PHE A 64 10.55 17.54 -7.90
C PHE A 64 10.37 18.66 -6.86
N THR A 65 11.41 19.47 -6.64
CA THR A 65 11.41 20.54 -5.64
C THR A 65 12.18 21.75 -6.14
N GLN A 66 11.85 22.93 -5.63
CA GLN A 66 12.56 24.19 -5.84
C GLN A 66 13.49 24.54 -4.66
N ILE A 67 13.73 23.60 -3.74
CA ILE A 67 14.64 23.81 -2.61
C ILE A 67 16.07 24.03 -3.16
N PRO A 68 16.79 25.08 -2.73
CA PRO A 68 18.13 25.35 -3.21
C PRO A 68 19.10 24.20 -2.92
N VAL A 69 20.09 24.00 -3.80
CA VAL A 69 21.12 22.96 -3.67
C VAL A 69 22.06 23.16 -2.46
N SER A 70 22.05 24.35 -1.85
CA SER A 70 22.71 24.60 -0.58
C SER A 70 22.08 23.84 0.59
N ASN A 71 20.84 23.38 0.43
CA ASN A 71 20.14 22.53 1.39
C ASN A 71 20.35 21.05 1.03
N PRO A 72 20.63 20.14 1.98
CA PRO A 72 20.80 18.70 1.71
C PRO A 72 19.66 18.07 0.91
N VAL A 73 18.43 18.50 1.18
CA VAL A 73 17.24 18.02 0.44
C VAL A 73 17.29 18.47 -1.01
N GLY A 74 17.54 19.76 -1.26
CA GLY A 74 17.65 20.30 -2.63
C GLY A 74 18.80 19.66 -3.38
N PHE A 75 19.96 19.49 -2.75
CA PHE A 75 21.12 18.82 -3.32
C PHE A 75 20.79 17.38 -3.75
N TYR A 76 20.17 16.60 -2.87
CA TYR A 76 19.78 15.23 -3.18
C TYR A 76 18.83 15.15 -4.39
N PHE A 77 17.77 15.94 -4.40
CA PHE A 77 16.79 15.90 -5.49
C PHE A 77 17.37 16.46 -6.80
N GLU A 78 18.25 17.44 -6.76
CA GLU A 78 18.95 17.92 -7.97
C GLU A 78 19.90 16.86 -8.53
N ALA A 79 20.68 16.17 -7.67
CA ALA A 79 21.53 15.07 -8.08
C ALA A 79 20.73 13.93 -8.73
N MET A 80 19.58 13.56 -8.12
CA MET A 80 18.67 12.57 -8.69
C MET A 80 18.07 13.01 -10.03
N TYR A 81 17.67 14.27 -10.16
CA TYR A 81 17.14 14.84 -11.39
C TYR A 81 18.17 14.78 -12.53
N GLN A 82 19.44 15.12 -12.26
CA GLN A 82 20.52 15.11 -13.23
C GLN A 82 20.87 13.70 -13.75
N THR A 83 20.42 12.63 -13.10
CA THR A 83 20.57 11.25 -13.61
C THR A 83 19.73 10.99 -14.89
N GLY A 84 18.80 11.88 -15.24
CA GLY A 84 17.98 11.83 -16.45
C GLY A 84 17.18 10.52 -16.54
N PHE A 85 17.72 9.51 -17.23
CA PHE A 85 17.02 8.23 -17.43
C PHE A 85 16.56 7.57 -16.13
N TYR A 86 17.40 7.53 -15.11
CA TYR A 86 17.01 6.93 -13.82
C TYR A 86 15.88 7.70 -13.14
N TRP A 87 15.88 9.02 -13.26
CA TRP A 87 14.80 9.87 -12.77
C TRP A 87 13.43 9.50 -13.38
N ASN A 88 13.38 9.40 -14.72
CA ASN A 88 12.17 8.98 -15.44
C ASN A 88 11.76 7.55 -15.07
N PHE A 89 12.72 6.62 -15.02
CA PHE A 89 12.48 5.23 -14.63
C PHE A 89 11.85 5.12 -13.23
N LEU A 90 12.35 5.89 -12.26
CA LEU A 90 11.79 5.95 -10.91
C LEU A 90 10.35 6.47 -10.93
N GLY A 91 10.07 7.50 -11.74
CA GLY A 91 8.72 8.03 -11.95
C GLY A 91 7.77 6.96 -12.49
N TRP A 92 8.15 6.26 -13.53
CA TRP A 92 7.34 5.18 -14.11
C TRP A 92 7.13 4.02 -13.15
N GLY A 93 8.16 3.60 -12.41
CA GLY A 93 8.04 2.56 -11.40
C GLY A 93 7.03 2.91 -10.30
N GLN A 94 7.06 4.16 -9.83
CA GLN A 94 6.10 4.69 -8.86
C GLN A 94 4.67 4.72 -9.42
N MET A 95 4.49 5.20 -10.66
CA MET A 95 3.20 5.28 -11.32
C MET A 95 2.58 3.89 -11.51
N VAL A 96 3.34 2.93 -12.03
CA VAL A 96 2.86 1.56 -12.24
C VAL A 96 2.43 0.91 -10.93
N ALA A 97 3.26 1.02 -9.87
CA ALA A 97 2.92 0.48 -8.56
C ALA A 97 1.64 1.12 -7.99
N ALA A 98 1.48 2.44 -8.14
CA ALA A 98 0.29 3.18 -7.69
C ALA A 98 -0.97 2.73 -8.44
N LEU A 99 -0.92 2.65 -9.78
CA LEU A 99 -2.06 2.21 -10.58
C LEU A 99 -2.47 0.78 -10.26
N LEU A 100 -1.51 -0.14 -10.09
CA LEU A 100 -1.79 -1.51 -9.68
C LEU A 100 -2.49 -1.58 -8.31
N LEU A 101 -2.08 -0.74 -7.35
CA LEU A 101 -2.76 -0.63 -6.05
C LEU A 101 -4.24 -0.19 -6.21
N MET A 102 -4.52 0.75 -7.11
CA MET A 102 -5.87 1.28 -7.34
C MET A 102 -6.80 0.26 -7.99
N THR A 103 -6.29 -0.69 -8.77
CA THR A 103 -7.13 -1.69 -9.46
C THR A 103 -7.87 -2.64 -8.52
N GLN A 104 -7.51 -2.71 -7.24
CA GLN A 104 -7.99 -3.67 -6.23
C GLN A 104 -7.73 -5.15 -6.60
N ARG A 105 -7.73 -5.49 -7.89
CA ARG A 105 -7.47 -6.84 -8.40
C ARG A 105 -5.98 -7.19 -8.35
N PHE A 106 -5.12 -6.25 -8.75
CA PHE A 106 -3.67 -6.41 -8.78
C PHE A 106 -2.97 -5.73 -7.60
N ALA A 107 -3.73 -5.39 -6.55
CA ALA A 107 -3.22 -4.65 -5.41
C ALA A 107 -2.06 -5.35 -4.69
N THR A 108 -2.04 -6.70 -4.67
CA THR A 108 -0.92 -7.48 -4.12
C THR A 108 0.38 -7.19 -4.88
N LEU A 109 0.33 -7.22 -6.21
CA LEU A 109 1.48 -6.91 -7.07
C LEU A 109 1.90 -5.44 -6.90
N GLY A 110 0.93 -4.53 -6.86
CA GLY A 110 1.17 -3.11 -6.59
C GLY A 110 1.89 -2.90 -5.25
N ALA A 111 1.44 -3.55 -4.18
CA ALA A 111 2.06 -3.46 -2.86
C ALA A 111 3.49 -4.03 -2.85
N LEU A 112 3.74 -5.14 -3.55
CA LEU A 112 5.07 -5.74 -3.66
C LEU A 112 6.06 -4.83 -4.40
N LEU A 113 5.63 -4.24 -5.52
CA LEU A 113 6.46 -3.28 -6.28
C LEU A 113 6.68 -1.99 -5.50
N PHE A 114 5.66 -1.55 -4.76
CA PHE A 114 5.72 -0.32 -3.99
C PHE A 114 6.60 -0.44 -2.74
N TYR A 115 6.64 -1.61 -2.11
CA TYR A 115 7.31 -1.81 -0.83
C TYR A 115 8.80 -1.41 -0.83
N PRO A 116 9.65 -1.91 -1.75
CA PRO A 116 11.06 -1.50 -1.80
C PRO A 116 11.21 0.01 -2.09
N ILE A 117 10.31 0.59 -2.88
CA ILE A 117 10.33 2.02 -3.19
C ILE A 117 10.08 2.82 -1.92
N ILE A 118 9.03 2.50 -1.14
CA ILE A 118 8.68 3.27 0.06
C ILE A 118 9.71 3.09 1.18
N VAL A 119 10.31 1.92 1.33
CA VAL A 119 11.42 1.69 2.27
C VAL A 119 12.58 2.62 1.94
N ASN A 120 12.98 2.67 0.67
CA ASN A 120 14.06 3.55 0.22
C ASN A 120 13.71 5.03 0.44
N VAL A 121 12.52 5.47 0.01
CA VAL A 121 12.06 6.86 0.19
C VAL A 121 12.02 7.25 1.66
N TRP A 122 11.55 6.39 2.55
CA TRP A 122 11.53 6.65 3.98
C TRP A 122 12.94 6.80 4.54
N LEU A 123 13.85 5.88 4.25
CA LEU A 123 15.23 5.92 4.72
C LEU A 123 15.96 7.18 4.23
N VAL A 124 15.81 7.51 2.95
CA VAL A 124 16.41 8.72 2.36
C VAL A 124 15.86 9.99 3.00
N THR A 125 14.53 10.13 3.11
CA THR A 125 13.92 11.34 3.68
C THR A 125 14.28 11.54 5.16
N TRP A 126 14.47 10.44 5.88
CA TRP A 126 14.99 10.46 7.25
C TRP A 126 16.44 10.94 7.28
N SER A 127 17.29 10.36 6.43
CA SER A 127 18.74 10.63 6.42
C SER A 127 19.09 12.07 6.05
N ILE A 128 18.33 12.66 5.10
CA ILE A 128 18.56 14.05 4.66
C ILE A 128 17.81 15.10 5.53
N GLY A 129 17.08 14.66 6.55
CA GLY A 129 16.37 15.58 7.46
C GLY A 129 15.24 16.37 6.80
N PHE A 130 14.50 15.76 5.87
CA PHE A 130 13.42 16.44 5.15
C PHE A 130 12.24 16.69 6.09
N LYS A 131 12.08 17.92 6.59
CA LYS A 131 11.09 18.30 7.61
C LYS A 131 9.67 17.80 7.29
N GLY A 132 9.10 17.01 8.22
CA GLY A 132 7.73 16.47 8.12
C GLY A 132 7.57 15.25 7.19
N THR A 133 8.35 15.16 6.13
CA THR A 133 8.25 14.07 5.13
C THR A 133 8.59 12.68 5.69
N PRO A 134 9.61 12.49 6.57
CA PRO A 134 9.92 11.18 7.14
C PRO A 134 8.74 10.55 7.90
N THR A 135 7.94 11.36 8.59
CA THR A 135 6.75 10.87 9.29
C THR A 135 5.70 10.36 8.31
N VAL A 136 5.44 11.10 7.24
CA VAL A 136 4.47 10.70 6.20
C VAL A 136 4.94 9.42 5.49
N THR A 137 6.21 9.37 5.09
CA THR A 137 6.77 8.20 4.40
C THR A 137 6.84 6.97 5.31
N PHE A 138 7.06 7.16 6.62
CA PHE A 138 6.97 6.09 7.61
C PHE A 138 5.55 5.54 7.74
N LEU A 139 4.53 6.41 7.82
CA LEU A 139 3.14 5.98 7.83
C LEU A 139 2.77 5.23 6.54
N MET A 140 3.27 5.66 5.39
CA MET A 140 3.09 4.95 4.12
C MET A 140 3.79 3.59 4.12
N PHE A 141 4.99 3.50 4.70
CA PHE A 141 5.69 2.23 4.90
C PHE A 141 4.87 1.28 5.78
N LEU A 142 4.35 1.75 6.93
CA LEU A 142 3.48 0.94 7.80
C LEU A 142 2.20 0.53 7.07
N GLY A 143 1.59 1.45 6.33
CA GLY A 143 0.40 1.18 5.52
C GLY A 143 0.67 0.10 4.46
N THR A 144 1.80 0.17 3.76
CA THR A 144 2.16 -0.83 2.75
C THR A 144 2.48 -2.18 3.39
N THR A 145 3.15 -2.18 4.56
CA THR A 145 3.38 -3.40 5.36
C THR A 145 2.04 -4.05 5.74
N TYR A 146 1.08 -3.25 6.20
CA TYR A 146 -0.28 -3.73 6.46
C TYR A 146 -0.91 -4.35 5.21
N LEU A 147 -0.79 -3.73 4.02
CA LEU A 147 -1.33 -4.28 2.77
C LEU A 147 -0.68 -5.62 2.40
N LEU A 148 0.62 -5.81 2.63
CA LEU A 148 1.29 -7.09 2.42
C LEU A 148 0.81 -8.15 3.42
N VAL A 149 0.66 -7.78 4.69
CA VAL A 149 0.08 -8.67 5.72
C VAL A 149 -1.37 -9.02 5.39
N TRP A 150 -2.16 -8.09 4.85
CA TRP A 150 -3.50 -8.38 4.37
C TRP A 150 -3.53 -9.49 3.31
N GLU A 151 -2.55 -9.50 2.41
CA GLU A 151 -2.43 -10.46 1.32
C GLU A 151 -1.54 -11.69 1.65
N TYR A 152 -1.23 -11.93 2.92
CA TYR A 152 -0.27 -12.94 3.38
C TYR A 152 -0.49 -14.32 2.75
N ARG A 153 -1.74 -14.73 2.53
CA ARG A 153 -2.06 -16.03 1.90
C ARG A 153 -1.55 -16.17 0.48
N ARG A 154 -1.42 -15.06 -0.24
CA ARG A 154 -0.87 -15.04 -1.61
C ARG A 154 0.65 -14.98 -1.59
N LEU A 155 1.23 -14.43 -0.51
CA LEU A 155 2.67 -14.22 -0.40
C LEU A 155 3.40 -15.43 0.18
N VAL A 156 2.80 -16.08 1.18
CA VAL A 156 3.43 -17.22 1.87
C VAL A 156 3.84 -18.36 0.91
N PRO A 157 3.01 -18.77 -0.08
CA PRO A 157 3.41 -19.80 -1.04
C PRO A 157 4.63 -19.42 -1.89
N LEU A 158 4.87 -18.12 -2.11
CA LEU A 158 6.04 -17.63 -2.86
C LEU A 158 7.34 -17.74 -2.05
N LEU A 159 7.23 -17.74 -0.72
CA LEU A 159 8.37 -17.80 0.20
C LEU A 159 8.69 -19.23 0.66
N GLN A 160 7.78 -20.18 0.46
CA GLN A 160 7.94 -21.57 0.89
C GLN A 160 8.23 -22.47 -0.29
N ARG A 161 9.38 -23.12 -0.29
CA ARG A 161 9.82 -24.07 -1.31
C ARG A 161 8.96 -25.35 -1.36
N GLU A 162 8.32 -25.72 -0.27
CA GLU A 162 7.34 -26.79 -0.15
C GLU A 162 6.10 -26.26 0.52
N SER A 163 4.94 -26.48 -0.09
CA SER A 163 3.61 -26.00 0.36
C SER A 163 3.15 -26.75 1.64
N ARG A 164 3.94 -26.70 2.72
CA ARG A 164 3.60 -27.33 4.01
C ARG A 164 2.65 -26.51 4.89
N ALA A 165 2.50 -25.21 4.64
CA ALA A 165 1.51 -24.43 5.35
C ALA A 165 0.16 -24.56 4.67
N GLN A 166 -0.56 -25.61 5.01
CA GLN A 166 -2.00 -25.69 4.71
C GLN A 166 -2.72 -24.73 5.64
N PHE A 167 -2.89 -23.48 5.18
CA PHE A 167 -3.81 -22.59 5.87
C PHE A 167 -5.23 -23.16 5.74
N PRO A 168 -6.02 -23.14 6.82
CA PRO A 168 -7.42 -23.54 6.73
C PRO A 168 -8.13 -22.74 5.61
N PRO A 169 -9.16 -23.30 4.97
CA PRO A 169 -9.91 -22.60 3.93
C PRO A 169 -10.32 -21.22 4.41
N SER A 170 -10.18 -20.20 3.55
CA SER A 170 -10.63 -18.87 3.89
C SER A 170 -12.08 -18.72 3.50
N ASP A 171 -12.95 -18.46 4.48
CA ASP A 171 -14.35 -18.06 4.24
C ASP A 171 -14.44 -16.55 3.91
N PHE A 172 -13.30 -15.89 3.68
CA PHE A 172 -13.26 -14.47 3.35
C PHE A 172 -13.71 -14.25 1.92
N ASP A 173 -14.88 -13.62 1.77
CA ASP A 173 -15.41 -13.18 0.48
C ASP A 173 -14.82 -11.80 0.11
N ASP A 174 -13.93 -11.75 -0.88
CA ASP A 174 -13.33 -10.52 -1.40
C ASP A 174 -14.15 -9.86 -2.52
N THR A 175 -15.32 -10.43 -2.87
CA THR A 175 -16.20 -9.93 -3.93
C THR A 175 -16.57 -8.46 -3.75
N PHE A 176 -16.75 -8.02 -2.49
CA PHE A 176 -17.01 -6.62 -2.19
C PHE A 176 -15.85 -5.70 -2.62
N MET A 177 -14.61 -6.09 -2.34
CA MET A 177 -13.41 -5.29 -2.64
C MET A 177 -13.09 -5.28 -4.15
N ARG A 178 -13.57 -6.28 -4.89
CA ARG A 178 -13.35 -6.43 -6.35
C ARG A 178 -14.45 -5.81 -7.20
N LYS A 179 -15.45 -5.15 -6.62
CA LYS A 179 -16.52 -4.51 -7.39
C LYS A 179 -15.95 -3.48 -8.37
N PRO A 180 -16.48 -3.42 -9.61
CA PRO A 180 -15.99 -2.47 -10.63
C PRO A 180 -16.04 -1.00 -10.18
N VAL A 181 -16.95 -0.65 -9.26
CA VAL A 181 -17.07 0.71 -8.72
C VAL A 181 -15.76 1.21 -8.10
N TRP A 182 -14.98 0.31 -7.49
CA TRP A 182 -13.69 0.68 -6.90
C TRP A 182 -12.63 0.97 -7.96
N VAL A 183 -12.65 0.25 -9.09
CA VAL A 183 -11.75 0.54 -10.22
C VAL A 183 -12.07 1.90 -10.81
N TRP A 184 -13.35 2.22 -11.04
CA TRP A 184 -13.79 3.51 -11.55
C TRP A 184 -13.44 4.65 -10.59
N LEU A 185 -13.56 4.43 -9.27
CA LEU A 185 -13.10 5.40 -8.28
C LEU A 185 -11.60 5.65 -8.38
N GLY A 186 -10.78 4.60 -8.57
CA GLY A 186 -9.35 4.73 -8.77
C GLY A 186 -9.01 5.53 -10.04
N VAL A 187 -9.68 5.25 -11.16
CA VAL A 187 -9.53 6.02 -12.41
C VAL A 187 -9.89 7.48 -12.19
N PHE A 188 -11.01 7.76 -11.53
CA PHE A 188 -11.46 9.12 -11.22
C PHE A 188 -10.43 9.86 -10.35
N LEU A 189 -9.95 9.25 -9.26
CA LEU A 189 -8.94 9.85 -8.39
C LEU A 189 -7.63 10.12 -9.15
N THR A 190 -7.20 9.19 -10.00
CA THR A 190 -6.01 9.40 -10.84
C THR A 190 -6.20 10.58 -11.78
N ALA A 191 -7.34 10.66 -12.46
CA ALA A 191 -7.67 11.78 -13.35
C ALA A 191 -7.69 13.11 -12.58
N CYS A 192 -8.29 13.15 -11.39
CA CYS A 192 -8.27 14.33 -10.53
C CYS A 192 -6.84 14.76 -10.19
N VAL A 193 -5.99 13.81 -9.76
CA VAL A 193 -4.59 14.12 -9.41
C VAL A 193 -3.80 14.65 -10.63
N LEU A 194 -4.01 14.05 -11.82
CA LEU A 194 -3.34 14.47 -13.05
C LEU A 194 -3.86 15.81 -13.60
N ALA A 195 -5.12 16.14 -13.37
CA ALA A 195 -5.73 17.39 -13.83
C ALA A 195 -5.33 18.62 -12.99
N LEU A 196 -4.66 18.40 -11.86
CA LEU A 196 -4.29 19.49 -10.97
C LEU A 196 -2.99 20.15 -11.39
N PRO A 197 -2.92 21.51 -11.38
CA PRO A 197 -1.64 22.20 -11.44
C PRO A 197 -0.83 21.78 -10.21
N MET A 198 0.47 21.56 -10.40
CA MET A 198 1.44 21.00 -9.45
C MET A 198 1.70 21.90 -8.22
N ASP A 199 0.68 22.58 -7.71
CA ASP A 199 0.71 23.33 -6.46
C ASP A 199 0.31 22.42 -5.30
N PHE A 200 1.30 22.10 -4.45
CA PHE A 200 1.16 21.16 -3.31
C PHE A 200 -0.01 21.50 -2.38
N LYS A 201 -0.29 22.79 -2.14
CA LYS A 201 -1.40 23.21 -1.27
C LYS A 201 -2.77 22.90 -1.88
N ARG A 202 -2.92 23.05 -3.19
CA ARG A 202 -4.17 22.70 -3.89
C ARG A 202 -4.36 21.20 -4.00
N SER A 203 -3.28 20.44 -4.21
CA SER A 203 -3.33 18.97 -4.28
C SER A 203 -3.90 18.34 -3.01
N LEU A 204 -3.51 18.82 -1.82
CA LEU A 204 -4.06 18.34 -0.55
C LEU A 204 -5.58 18.56 -0.43
N TRP A 205 -6.10 19.68 -0.95
CA TRP A 205 -7.54 19.97 -0.97
C TRP A 205 -8.30 18.98 -1.85
N TYR A 206 -7.77 18.59 -2.99
CA TYR A 206 -8.45 17.69 -3.93
C TYR A 206 -8.30 16.21 -3.51
N VAL A 207 -7.19 15.82 -2.91
CA VAL A 207 -7.07 14.49 -2.29
C VAL A 207 -8.08 14.35 -1.15
N SER A 208 -8.26 15.40 -0.31
CA SER A 208 -9.30 15.40 0.72
C SER A 208 -10.71 15.43 0.13
N LEU A 209 -10.97 16.16 -0.94
CA LEU A 209 -12.27 16.15 -1.64
C LEU A 209 -12.58 14.76 -2.22
N GLY A 210 -11.60 14.10 -2.86
CA GLY A 210 -11.71 12.72 -3.32
C GLY A 210 -11.98 11.74 -2.16
N PHE A 211 -11.34 11.94 -1.02
CA PHE A 211 -11.59 11.17 0.19
C PHE A 211 -13.02 11.36 0.72
N PHE A 212 -13.51 12.61 0.80
CA PHE A 212 -14.85 12.91 1.28
C PHE A 212 -15.95 12.45 0.32
N THR A 213 -15.74 12.53 -1.00
CA THR A 213 -16.70 11.99 -1.97
C THR A 213 -16.78 10.47 -1.90
N ALA A 214 -15.63 9.80 -1.74
CA ALA A 214 -15.57 8.37 -1.53
C ALA A 214 -16.26 7.96 -0.21
N LEU A 215 -16.06 8.73 0.86
CA LEU A 215 -16.73 8.53 2.15
C LEU A 215 -18.24 8.72 2.00
N GLY A 216 -18.69 9.73 1.24
CA GLY A 216 -20.11 9.98 0.96
C GLY A 216 -20.78 8.83 0.19
N VAL A 217 -20.12 8.29 -0.84
CA VAL A 217 -20.59 7.11 -1.58
C VAL A 217 -20.69 5.89 -0.65
N LEU A 218 -19.74 5.76 0.26
CA LEU A 218 -19.73 4.70 1.26
C LEU A 218 -20.92 4.80 2.21
N VAL A 219 -21.12 5.97 2.81
CA VAL A 219 -22.24 6.23 3.73
C VAL A 219 -23.56 5.96 3.03
N TYR A 220 -23.71 6.41 1.78
CA TYR A 220 -24.90 6.15 0.96
C TYR A 220 -25.16 4.64 0.79
N HIS A 221 -24.13 3.83 0.48
CA HIS A 221 -24.28 2.38 0.34
C HIS A 221 -24.58 1.68 1.67
N LEU A 222 -24.03 2.15 2.79
CA LEU A 222 -24.32 1.60 4.11
C LEU A 222 -25.77 1.91 4.53
N VAL A 223 -26.22 3.14 4.33
CA VAL A 223 -27.60 3.57 4.64
C VAL A 223 -28.62 2.85 3.76
N LYS A 224 -28.35 2.71 2.44
CA LYS A 224 -29.21 1.96 1.54
C LYS A 224 -29.36 0.49 1.92
N LYS A 225 -28.31 -0.11 2.50
CA LYS A 225 -28.32 -1.50 2.94
C LYS A 225 -29.01 -1.68 4.31
N ALA A 226 -29.05 -0.63 5.12
CA ALA A 226 -29.69 -0.63 6.44
C ALA A 226 -31.23 -0.44 6.35
N LYS A 227 -31.79 0.00 5.20
CA LYS A 227 -33.24 0.07 5.03
C LYS A 227 -33.78 -1.35 4.86
N PRO A 228 -34.70 -1.82 5.73
CA PRO A 228 -35.37 -3.11 5.55
C PRO A 228 -36.09 -3.10 4.20
N LYS A 229 -36.03 -4.23 3.50
CA LYS A 229 -36.89 -4.45 2.32
C LYS A 229 -38.33 -4.47 2.86
N ALA A 230 -39.07 -3.40 2.55
CA ALA A 230 -40.52 -3.37 2.73
C ALA A 230 -41.18 -4.37 1.79
#